data_d20e4071aaba3845d58483e53f182c7d
#
_entry.id   d20e4071aaba3845d58483e53f182c7d
#
_cell.length_a   1.000
_cell.length_b   1.000
_cell.length_c   1.000
_cell.angle_alpha   90.00
_cell.angle_beta   90.00
_cell.angle_gamma   90.00
#
_symmetry.space_group_name_H-M   'P 1'
#
loop_
_entity.id
_entity.type
_entity.pdbx_description
1 polymer ?
#
loop_
_entity_poly.entity_id
_entity_poly.type
_entity_poly.pdbx_seq_one_letter_code
_entity_poly.pdbx_strand_id
1 'polypeptide(L)'
;DFPLVLTGEHFATDFWNEVKEDGSDIVVTADDGITKLDRDIIEWDRTNQTMLMRVRLPFLSATSDTNLGIYYGNASASETNATGTYDTSLELYLPLHEDPSGTRGPMKDRTDGGWHGSSTGTMTTSDVVMGKVGNALEFDGINDRIETAVVSHGIGTGDFTFLAWVQRLS
;
A
#
# COMPACT_ATOMS: atom_id res chain seq x y z
N ASP A 1 1.00 -1.42 -18.28
CA ASP A 1 1.01 -1.92 -16.90
C ASP A 1 -0.39 -1.86 -16.30
N PHE A 2 -0.74 -2.88 -15.53
CA PHE A 2 -2.04 -2.95 -14.85
C PHE A 2 -1.83 -3.11 -13.34
N PRO A 3 -2.43 -2.26 -12.49
CA PRO A 3 -2.35 -2.38 -11.05
C PRO A 3 -3.38 -3.39 -10.55
N LEU A 4 -2.94 -4.59 -10.23
CA LEU A 4 -3.80 -5.59 -9.58
C LEU A 4 -3.83 -5.32 -8.07
N VAL A 5 -5.01 -5.36 -7.48
CA VAL A 5 -5.19 -5.26 -6.02
C VAL A 5 -5.70 -6.60 -5.50
N LEU A 6 -5.01 -7.14 -4.51
CA LEU A 6 -5.38 -8.34 -3.78
C LEU A 6 -5.69 -7.98 -2.33
N THR A 7 -6.78 -8.53 -1.82
CA THR A 7 -7.22 -8.36 -0.43
C THR A 7 -7.22 -9.71 0.28
N GLY A 8 -7.31 -9.71 1.61
CA GLY A 8 -7.29 -10.93 2.42
C GLY A 8 -8.36 -11.96 2.01
N GLU A 9 -9.50 -11.51 1.52
CA GLU A 9 -10.60 -12.39 1.08
C GLU A 9 -10.30 -13.25 -0.15
N HIS A 10 -9.23 -12.93 -0.89
CA HIS A 10 -8.77 -13.75 -2.02
C HIS A 10 -7.99 -14.99 -1.57
N PHE A 11 -7.69 -15.14 -0.28
CA PHE A 11 -6.84 -16.19 0.26
C PHE A 11 -7.59 -17.10 1.23
N ALA A 12 -7.37 -18.41 1.07
CA ALA A 12 -7.92 -19.41 1.98
C ALA A 12 -7.22 -19.39 3.35
N THR A 13 -7.85 -19.98 4.35
CA THR A 13 -7.31 -20.07 5.73
C THR A 13 -5.91 -20.69 5.78
N ASP A 14 -5.61 -21.67 4.93
CA ASP A 14 -4.31 -22.34 4.91
C ASP A 14 -3.17 -21.38 4.56
N PHE A 15 -3.41 -20.40 3.68
CA PHE A 15 -2.45 -19.34 3.40
C PHE A 15 -2.03 -18.62 4.68
N TRP A 16 -3.01 -18.21 5.49
CA TRP A 16 -2.77 -17.47 6.73
C TRP A 16 -2.06 -18.29 7.81
N ASN A 17 -2.21 -19.62 7.78
CA ASN A 17 -1.52 -20.51 8.70
C ASN A 17 -0.02 -20.67 8.38
N GLU A 18 0.33 -20.61 7.10
CA GLU A 18 1.68 -20.92 6.61
C GLU A 18 2.54 -19.70 6.31
N VAL A 19 1.92 -18.56 5.91
CA VAL A 19 2.65 -17.34 5.60
C VAL A 19 3.34 -16.78 6.86
N LYS A 20 4.49 -16.13 6.67
CA LYS A 20 5.20 -15.48 7.77
C LYS A 20 4.37 -14.38 8.44
N GLU A 21 4.67 -14.13 9.72
CA GLU A 21 3.99 -13.13 10.53
C GLU A 21 3.98 -11.73 9.91
N ASP A 22 5.05 -11.37 9.18
CA ASP A 22 5.24 -10.09 8.53
C ASP A 22 4.93 -10.08 7.03
N GLY A 23 4.47 -11.23 6.46
CA GLY A 23 4.19 -11.37 5.03
C GLY A 23 5.43 -11.27 4.13
N SER A 24 6.64 -11.27 4.70
CA SER A 24 7.89 -11.08 3.94
C SER A 24 8.27 -12.28 3.05
N ASP A 25 7.57 -13.40 3.16
CA ASP A 25 7.78 -14.59 2.32
C ASP A 25 6.83 -14.67 1.10
N ILE A 26 5.96 -13.69 0.92
CA ILE A 26 5.04 -13.66 -0.22
C ILE A 26 5.80 -13.22 -1.47
N VAL A 27 5.87 -14.10 -2.44
CA VAL A 27 6.45 -13.85 -3.77
C VAL A 27 5.35 -13.98 -4.81
N VAL A 28 5.21 -12.98 -5.68
CA VAL A 28 4.28 -13.04 -6.82
C VAL A 28 5.10 -13.21 -8.10
N THR A 29 4.69 -14.13 -8.95
CA THR A 29 5.31 -14.37 -10.25
C THR A 29 4.31 -14.30 -11.39
N ALA A 30 4.81 -14.12 -12.59
CA ALA A 30 4.06 -14.37 -13.81
C ALA A 30 3.68 -15.87 -13.93
N ASP A 31 2.93 -16.22 -14.94
CA ASP A 31 2.45 -17.59 -15.24
C ASP A 31 3.59 -18.62 -15.42
N ASP A 32 4.80 -18.14 -15.74
CA ASP A 32 6.00 -18.98 -15.86
C ASP A 32 6.53 -19.53 -14.52
N GLY A 33 6.02 -19.05 -13.40
CA GLY A 33 6.46 -19.41 -12.05
C GLY A 33 7.87 -18.96 -11.68
N ILE A 34 8.53 -18.15 -12.50
CA ILE A 34 9.94 -17.75 -12.38
C ILE A 34 10.09 -16.22 -12.36
N THR A 35 9.41 -15.54 -13.27
CA THR A 35 9.50 -14.07 -13.41
C THR A 35 8.79 -13.41 -12.25
N LYS A 36 9.54 -12.87 -11.28
CA LYS A 36 8.98 -12.12 -10.15
C LYS A 36 8.31 -10.84 -10.64
N LEU A 37 7.17 -10.54 -10.06
CA LEU A 37 6.44 -9.29 -10.24
C LEU A 37 6.63 -8.38 -9.04
N ASP A 38 6.73 -7.08 -9.30
CA ASP A 38 6.80 -6.09 -8.24
C ASP A 38 5.48 -6.05 -7.47
N ARG A 39 5.59 -6.12 -6.15
CA ARG A 39 4.45 -6.07 -5.24
C ARG A 39 4.71 -5.13 -4.08
N ASP A 40 3.68 -4.52 -3.56
CA ASP A 40 3.68 -3.72 -2.33
C ASP A 40 2.54 -4.18 -1.43
N ILE A 41 2.90 -4.66 -0.23
CA ILE A 41 1.92 -4.94 0.83
C ILE A 41 1.69 -3.62 1.58
N ILE A 42 0.50 -3.06 1.38
CA ILE A 42 0.08 -1.76 1.94
C ILE A 42 -0.42 -1.96 3.36
N GLU A 43 -1.31 -2.94 3.57
CA GLU A 43 -1.82 -3.36 4.88
C GLU A 43 -1.56 -4.83 5.10
N TRP A 44 -1.27 -5.20 6.34
CA TRP A 44 -1.03 -6.57 6.72
C TRP A 44 -1.43 -6.83 8.18
N ASP A 45 -2.34 -7.74 8.38
CA ASP A 45 -2.68 -8.29 9.68
C ASP A 45 -3.00 -9.79 9.52
N ARG A 46 -2.02 -10.62 9.85
CA ARG A 46 -2.13 -12.07 9.75
C ARG A 46 -3.19 -12.61 10.72
N THR A 47 -3.29 -12.03 11.91
CA THR A 47 -4.22 -12.49 12.95
C THR A 47 -5.68 -12.29 12.53
N ASN A 48 -6.00 -11.14 11.97
CA ASN A 48 -7.33 -10.83 11.48
C ASN A 48 -7.53 -11.22 10.02
N GLN A 49 -6.53 -11.84 9.39
CA GLN A 49 -6.57 -12.29 7.99
C GLN A 49 -6.89 -11.15 7.01
N THR A 50 -6.37 -9.96 7.30
CA THR A 50 -6.55 -8.79 6.45
C THR A 50 -5.26 -8.44 5.74
N MET A 51 -5.36 -8.12 4.46
CA MET A 51 -4.26 -7.70 3.62
C MET A 51 -4.79 -6.78 2.53
N LEU A 52 -3.99 -5.78 2.21
CA LEU A 52 -4.11 -5.01 0.98
C LEU A 52 -2.76 -5.06 0.28
N MET A 53 -2.68 -5.76 -0.83
CA MET A 53 -1.46 -5.90 -1.63
C MET A 53 -1.70 -5.41 -3.05
N ARG A 54 -0.80 -4.60 -3.55
CA ARG A 54 -0.76 -4.20 -4.96
C ARG A 54 0.33 -4.97 -5.68
N VAL A 55 0.01 -5.45 -6.89
CA VAL A 55 0.94 -6.12 -7.78
C VAL A 55 0.94 -5.41 -9.13
N ARG A 56 2.12 -5.15 -9.68
CA ARG A 56 2.26 -4.57 -11.02
C ARG A 56 2.27 -5.67 -12.06
N LEU A 57 1.21 -5.75 -12.86
CA LEU A 57 1.16 -6.64 -14.01
C LEU A 57 1.72 -5.91 -15.24
N PRO A 58 2.73 -6.44 -15.92
CA PRO A 58 3.24 -5.85 -17.16
C PRO A 58 2.16 -5.78 -18.24
N PHE A 59 1.27 -6.76 -18.25
CA PHE A 59 0.21 -6.88 -19.23
C PHE A 59 -0.99 -7.64 -18.66
N LEU A 60 -2.19 -7.21 -18.97
CA LEU A 60 -3.43 -7.93 -18.75
C LEU A 60 -4.10 -8.19 -20.10
N SER A 61 -4.35 -9.47 -20.41
CA SER A 61 -4.98 -9.86 -21.66
C SER A 61 -6.47 -9.49 -21.67
N ALA A 62 -6.95 -8.98 -22.79
CA ALA A 62 -8.37 -8.71 -23.01
C ALA A 62 -9.13 -9.94 -23.57
N THR A 63 -8.43 -11.01 -23.95
CA THR A 63 -9.00 -12.14 -24.67
C THR A 63 -8.69 -13.50 -24.07
N SER A 64 -7.81 -13.58 -23.08
CA SER A 64 -7.43 -14.80 -22.37
C SER A 64 -7.18 -14.52 -20.90
N ASP A 65 -7.28 -15.54 -20.07
CA ASP A 65 -6.95 -15.44 -18.66
C ASP A 65 -5.47 -15.08 -18.47
N THR A 66 -5.20 -14.29 -17.43
CA THR A 66 -3.84 -13.99 -16.99
C THR A 66 -3.63 -14.69 -15.66
N ASN A 67 -2.74 -15.67 -15.63
CA ASN A 67 -2.44 -16.43 -14.43
C ASN A 67 -1.24 -15.84 -13.70
N LEU A 68 -1.24 -15.96 -12.38
CA LEU A 68 -0.17 -15.55 -11.49
C LEU A 68 0.18 -16.68 -10.54
N GLY A 69 1.46 -16.83 -10.23
CA GLY A 69 1.92 -17.67 -9.12
C GLY A 69 2.06 -16.85 -7.84
N ILE A 70 1.53 -17.36 -6.73
CA ILE A 70 1.76 -16.78 -5.40
C ILE A 70 2.42 -17.85 -4.54
N TYR A 71 3.65 -17.58 -4.10
CA TYR A 71 4.46 -18.46 -3.26
C TYR A 71 4.57 -17.89 -1.86
N TYR A 72 4.47 -18.73 -0.85
CA TYR A 72 4.55 -18.38 0.57
C TYR A 72 4.97 -19.58 1.40
N GLY A 73 5.11 -19.45 2.73
CA GLY A 73 5.47 -20.55 3.63
C GLY A 73 6.99 -20.82 3.71
N ASN A 74 7.83 -19.97 3.11
CA ASN A 74 9.28 -20.12 3.21
C ASN A 74 9.84 -19.23 4.34
N ALA A 75 10.12 -19.84 5.49
CA ALA A 75 10.66 -19.13 6.66
C ALA A 75 11.99 -18.38 6.38
N SER A 76 12.75 -18.79 5.37
CA SER A 76 14.03 -18.16 4.99
C SER A 76 13.85 -17.02 3.98
N ALA A 77 12.68 -16.85 3.38
CA ALA A 77 12.43 -15.76 2.45
C ALA A 77 12.31 -14.43 3.19
N SER A 78 12.75 -13.35 2.54
CA SER A 78 12.66 -11.99 3.06
C SER A 78 12.52 -11.03 1.88
N GLU A 79 11.34 -10.99 1.32
CA GLU A 79 11.00 -10.09 0.22
C GLU A 79 10.63 -8.71 0.78
N THR A 80 11.10 -7.66 0.14
CA THR A 80 10.73 -6.28 0.45
C THR A 80 9.68 -5.78 -0.52
N ASN A 81 8.91 -4.78 -0.10
CA ASN A 81 8.01 -4.08 -1.01
C ASN A 81 8.81 -3.35 -2.07
N ALA A 82 8.38 -3.47 -3.32
CA ALA A 82 9.04 -2.86 -4.46
C ALA A 82 8.37 -1.53 -4.82
N THR A 83 9.16 -0.45 -4.82
CA THR A 83 8.70 0.85 -5.29
C THR A 83 8.36 0.82 -6.78
N GLY A 84 9.03 -0.04 -7.56
CA GLY A 84 8.68 -0.35 -8.95
C GLY A 84 7.24 -0.84 -9.17
N THR A 85 6.49 -1.14 -8.11
CA THR A 85 5.04 -1.42 -8.17
C THR A 85 4.25 -0.22 -8.71
N TYR A 86 4.79 0.98 -8.63
CA TYR A 86 4.13 2.23 -9.02
C TYR A 86 4.72 2.79 -10.30
N ASP A 87 3.89 3.52 -11.05
CA ASP A 87 4.34 4.23 -12.23
C ASP A 87 5.31 5.36 -11.85
N THR A 88 6.36 5.56 -12.64
CA THR A 88 7.38 6.58 -12.38
C THR A 88 6.87 8.02 -12.50
N SER A 89 5.68 8.23 -13.07
CA SER A 89 5.01 9.54 -13.08
C SER A 89 4.26 9.83 -11.77
N LEU A 90 4.14 8.83 -10.89
CA LEU A 90 3.53 9.01 -9.58
C LEU A 90 4.58 9.54 -8.60
N GLU A 91 4.52 10.84 -8.33
CA GLU A 91 5.50 11.53 -7.48
C GLU A 91 5.33 11.23 -5.99
N LEU A 92 4.09 11.00 -5.55
CA LEU A 92 3.76 10.78 -4.14
C LEU A 92 2.55 9.86 -4.02
N TYR A 93 2.64 8.83 -3.20
CA TYR A 93 1.52 8.00 -2.80
C TYR A 93 1.56 7.72 -1.30
N LEU A 94 0.67 8.36 -0.56
CA LEU A 94 0.42 8.11 0.85
C LEU A 94 -0.91 7.36 1.00
N PRO A 95 -0.91 6.07 1.34
CA PRO A 95 -2.15 5.31 1.56
C PRO A 95 -2.96 5.83 2.75
N LEU A 96 -2.31 6.45 3.74
CA LEU A 96 -2.92 7.00 4.96
C LEU A 96 -3.65 5.93 5.79
N HIS A 97 -3.04 4.77 5.93
CA HIS A 97 -3.56 3.64 6.69
C HIS A 97 -2.74 3.34 7.95
N GLU A 98 -1.59 4.01 8.11
CA GLU A 98 -0.70 3.83 9.25
C GLU A 98 -1.27 4.48 10.50
N ASP A 99 -0.83 4.00 11.68
CA ASP A 99 -1.16 4.60 12.97
C ASP A 99 -0.59 6.03 13.06
N PRO A 100 -1.44 7.06 13.15
CA PRO A 100 -1.00 8.44 13.20
C PRO A 100 -0.55 8.88 14.60
N SER A 101 -0.63 8.01 15.60
CA SER A 101 -0.36 8.36 16.99
C SER A 101 1.10 8.72 17.26
N GLY A 102 1.33 9.48 18.33
CA GLY A 102 2.63 9.91 18.77
C GLY A 102 3.10 11.23 18.15
N THR A 103 4.32 11.61 18.50
CA THR A 103 4.92 12.83 17.95
C THR A 103 5.36 12.54 16.52
N ARG A 104 4.59 12.98 15.54
CA ARG A 104 4.81 12.76 14.10
C ARG A 104 4.69 11.27 13.71
N GLY A 105 3.50 10.69 13.85
CA GLY A 105 3.21 9.33 13.35
C GLY A 105 3.60 9.20 11.87
N PRO A 106 4.30 8.13 11.49
CA PRO A 106 4.87 7.98 10.16
C PRO A 106 3.77 7.69 9.13
N MET A 107 3.76 8.42 8.03
CA MET A 107 2.96 8.16 6.83
C MET A 107 3.91 7.81 5.69
N LYS A 108 3.89 6.59 5.22
CA LYS A 108 4.89 6.10 4.29
C LYS A 108 4.51 6.44 2.84
N ASP A 109 5.36 7.21 2.18
CA ASP A 109 5.33 7.27 0.72
C ASP A 109 5.77 5.94 0.13
N ARG A 110 4.97 5.41 -0.79
CA ARG A 110 5.16 4.11 -1.43
C ARG A 110 5.89 4.21 -2.76
N THR A 111 6.16 5.42 -3.22
CA THR A 111 6.91 5.67 -4.47
C THR A 111 8.42 5.70 -4.24
N ASP A 112 9.19 5.81 -5.32
CA ASP A 112 10.64 6.00 -5.28
C ASP A 112 11.05 7.38 -4.72
N GLY A 113 10.12 8.33 -4.66
CA GLY A 113 10.37 9.69 -4.16
C GLY A 113 10.80 9.74 -2.71
N GLY A 114 10.30 8.82 -1.89
CA GLY A 114 10.62 8.75 -0.47
C GLY A 114 10.13 9.95 0.34
N TRP A 115 9.09 10.64 -0.14
CA TRP A 115 8.50 11.84 0.46
C TRP A 115 7.58 11.49 1.63
N HIS A 116 8.10 10.73 2.60
CA HIS A 116 7.32 10.30 3.75
C HIS A 116 6.67 11.47 4.48
N GLY A 117 5.42 11.27 4.86
CA GLY A 117 4.67 12.21 5.67
C GLY A 117 4.79 11.94 7.17
N SER A 118 4.27 12.86 7.93
CA SER A 118 4.09 12.72 9.38
C SER A 118 2.77 13.33 9.79
N SER A 119 2.08 12.66 10.70
CA SER A 119 0.90 13.23 11.35
C SER A 119 1.30 14.36 12.28
N THR A 120 0.46 15.37 12.38
CA THR A 120 0.57 16.43 13.37
C THR A 120 -0.83 16.81 13.87
N GLY A 121 -0.89 17.50 14.98
CA GLY A 121 -2.15 17.75 15.68
C GLY A 121 -2.28 16.86 16.90
N THR A 122 -3.48 16.38 17.14
CA THR A 122 -3.79 15.49 18.29
C THR A 122 -4.14 14.07 17.84
N MET A 123 -3.70 13.66 16.67
CA MET A 123 -4.02 12.37 16.08
C MET A 123 -3.59 11.20 16.95
N THR A 124 -4.44 10.20 17.03
CA THR A 124 -4.29 8.99 17.84
C THR A 124 -4.61 7.74 17.02
N THR A 125 -4.36 6.57 17.58
CA THR A 125 -4.76 5.29 16.96
C THR A 125 -6.26 5.22 16.67
N SER A 126 -7.10 5.96 17.41
CA SER A 126 -8.56 5.98 17.19
C SER A 126 -8.97 6.70 15.90
N ASP A 127 -8.06 7.49 15.31
CA ASP A 127 -8.31 8.20 14.05
C ASP A 127 -8.07 7.33 12.83
N VAL A 128 -7.62 6.09 13.04
CA VAL A 128 -7.60 5.06 11.99
C VAL A 128 -9.00 4.48 11.86
N VAL A 129 -9.63 4.72 10.73
CA VAL A 129 -11.01 4.30 10.44
C VAL A 129 -11.06 3.44 9.18
N MET A 130 -12.17 2.73 8.97
CA MET A 130 -12.37 1.99 7.73
C MET A 130 -12.53 2.95 6.55
N GLY A 131 -11.67 2.82 5.55
CA GLY A 131 -11.71 3.61 4.33
C GLY A 131 -12.54 2.98 3.21
N LYS A 132 -12.41 3.55 1.99
CA LYS A 132 -13.02 2.98 0.78
C LYS A 132 -12.28 1.72 0.32
N VAL A 133 -10.97 1.70 0.51
CA VAL A 133 -10.06 0.57 0.25
C VAL A 133 -9.07 0.53 1.39
N GLY A 134 -9.14 -0.51 2.23
CA GLY A 134 -8.33 -0.59 3.44
C GLY A 134 -8.70 0.47 4.47
N ASN A 135 -7.74 0.84 5.33
CA ASN A 135 -7.91 1.88 6.34
C ASN A 135 -7.78 3.30 5.75
N ALA A 136 -8.23 4.27 6.51
CA ALA A 136 -8.13 5.70 6.24
C ALA A 136 -7.92 6.46 7.55
N LEU A 137 -7.65 7.75 7.46
CA LEU A 137 -7.52 8.63 8.62
C LEU A 137 -8.72 9.57 8.73
N GLU A 138 -9.26 9.69 9.93
CA GLU A 138 -10.21 10.73 10.30
C GLU A 138 -9.46 11.95 10.82
N PHE A 139 -9.89 13.15 10.39
CA PHE A 139 -9.32 14.44 10.80
C PHE A 139 -10.38 15.21 11.60
N ASP A 140 -10.00 15.77 12.75
CA ASP A 140 -10.91 16.48 13.67
C ASP A 140 -11.42 17.84 13.13
N GLY A 141 -10.86 18.32 12.03
CA GLY A 141 -11.20 19.60 11.42
C GLY A 141 -10.69 20.83 12.20
N ILE A 142 -9.83 20.63 13.18
CA ILE A 142 -9.26 21.69 14.03
C ILE A 142 -7.77 21.88 13.75
N ASN A 143 -6.97 20.83 13.96
CA ASN A 143 -5.52 20.94 13.84
C ASN A 143 -4.84 19.71 13.26
N ASP A 144 -5.59 18.63 13.01
CA ASP A 144 -5.06 17.41 12.42
C ASP A 144 -4.63 17.62 10.98
N ARG A 145 -3.43 17.17 10.67
CA ARG A 145 -2.89 17.23 9.30
C ARG A 145 -1.76 16.22 9.09
N ILE A 146 -1.52 15.91 7.84
CA ILE A 146 -0.33 15.18 7.42
C ILE A 146 0.61 16.16 6.72
N GLU A 147 1.86 16.18 7.17
CA GLU A 147 2.91 17.02 6.61
C GLU A 147 3.99 16.13 5.98
N THR A 148 4.38 16.42 4.75
CA THR A 148 5.55 15.82 4.13
C THR A 148 6.78 16.69 4.40
N ALA A 149 7.94 16.06 4.61
CA ALA A 149 9.16 16.76 5.00
C ALA A 149 9.75 17.66 3.89
N VAL A 150 9.18 17.63 2.69
CA VAL A 150 9.78 18.27 1.52
C VAL A 150 8.97 19.43 1.00
N VAL A 151 9.67 20.49 0.71
CA VAL A 151 9.14 21.76 0.21
C VAL A 151 8.93 21.77 -1.32
N SER A 152 9.36 20.74 -2.05
CA SER A 152 9.21 20.67 -3.51
C SER A 152 9.09 19.23 -3.98
N HIS A 153 7.90 18.85 -4.39
CA HIS A 153 7.59 17.53 -4.98
C HIS A 153 7.79 17.50 -6.50
N GLY A 154 8.73 18.28 -7.03
CA GLY A 154 8.89 18.36 -8.48
C GLY A 154 7.75 19.06 -9.24
N ILE A 155 6.74 19.56 -8.52
CA ILE A 155 5.55 20.22 -9.11
C ILE A 155 5.88 21.62 -9.66
N GLY A 156 6.97 21.90 -10.24
CA GLY A 156 7.37 23.21 -10.74
C GLY A 156 6.25 24.04 -11.40
N THR A 157 6.43 24.42 -12.64
CA THR A 157 5.41 25.12 -13.45
C THR A 157 4.69 24.19 -14.43
N GLY A 158 4.91 22.88 -14.32
CA GLY A 158 4.29 21.88 -15.17
C GLY A 158 2.87 21.49 -14.73
N ASP A 159 2.21 20.71 -15.56
CA ASP A 159 0.90 20.15 -15.24
C ASP A 159 1.05 19.07 -14.16
N PHE A 160 0.09 19.01 -13.23
CA PHE A 160 0.02 17.95 -12.23
C PHE A 160 -1.43 17.53 -11.96
N THR A 161 -1.59 16.35 -11.42
CA THR A 161 -2.89 15.82 -10.98
C THR A 161 -2.78 15.44 -9.50
N PHE A 162 -3.76 15.86 -8.71
CA PHE A 162 -3.95 15.42 -7.33
C PHE A 162 -5.20 14.53 -7.25
N LEU A 163 -5.08 13.36 -6.62
CA LEU A 163 -6.16 12.41 -6.43
C LEU A 163 -6.26 12.03 -4.96
N ALA A 164 -7.48 12.10 -4.39
CA ALA A 164 -7.74 11.65 -3.03
C ALA A 164 -9.17 11.12 -2.91
N TRP A 165 -9.37 10.11 -2.05
CA TRP A 165 -10.68 9.75 -1.55
C TRP A 165 -10.96 10.54 -0.27
N VAL A 166 -12.02 11.30 -0.28
CA VAL A 166 -12.41 12.15 0.85
C VAL A 166 -13.87 11.91 1.17
N GLN A 167 -14.17 11.68 2.45
CA GLN A 167 -15.54 11.62 2.97
C GLN A 167 -15.74 12.77 3.95
N ARG A 168 -16.75 13.59 3.71
CA ARG A 168 -17.17 14.59 4.68
C ARG A 168 -18.07 13.95 5.71
N LEU A 169 -17.71 14.07 6.98
CA LEU A 169 -18.60 13.76 8.08
C LEU A 169 -19.55 14.93 8.31
N SER A 170 -20.82 14.62 8.49
CA SER A 170 -21.89 15.63 8.67
C SER A 170 -22.07 15.97 10.13
#